data_64fe3694762dafaebc046486f00fab22
#
_entry.id   64fe3694762dafaebc046486f00fab22
#
_cell.length_a   1.000
_cell.length_b   1.000
_cell.length_c   1.000
_cell.angle_alpha   90.00
_cell.angle_beta   90.00
_cell.angle_gamma   90.00
#
_symmetry.space_group_name_H-M   'P 1'
#
loop_
_entity.id
_entity.type
_entity.pdbx_description
1 polymer ?
#
loop_
_entity_poly.entity_id
_entity_poly.type
_entity_poly.pdbx_seq_one_letter_code
_entity_poly.pdbx_strand_id
1 'polypeptide(L)'
;MAIDSNSKPQLAPGCRLGENNNQRVLLMPERALRLNGPSLEIVSRCDGKHTVEQIVADLQKLYSKAEPHKVESDILGYLELLQKERALDFSS
;
A
#
# COMPACT_ATOMS: atom_id res chain seq x y z
N MET A 1 -12.08 10.10 5.45
CA MET A 1 -11.07 11.15 5.33
C MET A 1 -10.27 10.93 4.06
N ALA A 2 -10.08 11.97 3.27
CA ALA A 2 -9.39 11.82 1.99
C ALA A 2 -7.88 11.68 2.22
N ILE A 3 -7.25 10.82 1.41
CA ILE A 3 -5.82 10.64 1.45
C ILE A 3 -5.17 11.71 0.57
N ASP A 4 -4.21 12.42 1.13
CA ASP A 4 -3.49 13.47 0.42
C ASP A 4 -2.48 12.84 -0.54
N SER A 5 -2.52 13.23 -1.81
CA SER A 5 -1.61 12.68 -2.82
C SER A 5 -0.15 13.00 -2.56
N ASN A 6 0.13 14.04 -1.78
CA ASN A 6 1.50 14.41 -1.43
C ASN A 6 2.00 13.76 -0.16
N SER A 7 1.16 13.04 0.57
CA SER A 7 1.60 12.37 1.78
C SER A 7 2.40 11.12 1.42
N LYS A 8 3.24 10.71 2.36
CA LYS A 8 4.12 9.56 2.16
C LYS A 8 3.72 8.46 3.12
N PRO A 9 3.05 7.41 2.63
CA PRO A 9 2.66 6.31 3.51
C PRO A 9 3.85 5.50 3.95
N GLN A 10 3.81 5.06 5.19
CA GLN A 10 4.85 4.25 5.79
C GLN A 10 4.18 3.21 6.68
N LEU A 11 4.73 2.00 6.72
CA LEU A 11 4.19 0.98 7.58
C LEU A 11 4.29 1.43 9.04
N ALA A 12 3.23 1.21 9.79
CA ALA A 12 3.19 1.61 11.21
C ALA A 12 4.18 0.78 12.02
N PRO A 13 4.63 1.28 13.18
CA PRO A 13 5.50 0.49 14.06
C PRO A 13 4.86 -0.86 14.38
N GLY A 14 5.65 -1.92 14.29
CA GLY A 14 5.15 -3.26 14.51
C GLY A 14 4.60 -3.94 13.27
N CYS A 15 4.53 -3.23 12.15
CA CYS A 15 4.09 -3.79 10.87
C CYS A 15 5.26 -3.87 9.93
N ARG A 16 5.38 -4.98 9.21
CA ARG A 16 6.49 -5.15 8.27
C ARG A 16 6.14 -6.18 7.22
N LEU A 17 6.86 -6.12 6.11
CA LEU A 17 6.76 -7.15 5.08
C LEU A 17 7.45 -8.42 5.57
N GLY A 18 6.84 -9.55 5.31
CA GLY A 18 7.41 -10.83 5.65
C GLY A 18 7.03 -11.88 4.62
N GLU A 19 7.43 -13.12 4.90
CA GLU A 19 7.12 -14.25 4.04
C GLU A 19 6.68 -15.42 4.90
N ASN A 20 5.63 -16.09 4.46
CA ASN A 20 5.09 -17.24 5.18
C ASN A 20 4.68 -18.29 4.15
N ASN A 21 5.31 -19.48 4.20
CA ASN A 21 5.01 -20.58 3.28
C ASN A 21 5.12 -20.14 1.81
N ASN A 22 6.19 -19.41 1.50
CA ASN A 22 6.48 -18.88 0.16
C ASN A 22 5.46 -17.83 -0.31
N GLN A 23 4.70 -17.25 0.62
CA GLN A 23 3.77 -16.19 0.30
C GLN A 23 4.17 -14.91 1.00
N ARG A 24 4.08 -13.80 0.29
CA ARG A 24 4.38 -12.50 0.87
C ARG A 24 3.21 -12.08 1.75
N VAL A 25 3.52 -11.56 2.92
CA VAL A 25 2.51 -11.13 3.87
C VAL A 25 2.90 -9.79 4.49
N LEU A 26 1.90 -9.06 4.94
CA LEU A 26 2.11 -7.91 5.81
C LEU A 26 1.92 -8.40 7.24
N LEU A 27 3.01 -8.41 7.99
CA LEU A 27 2.97 -8.84 9.39
C LEU A 27 2.52 -7.68 10.26
N MET A 28 1.53 -7.93 11.08
CA MET A 28 0.99 -6.96 12.03
C MET A 28 1.05 -7.59 13.42
N PRO A 29 0.94 -6.78 14.50
CA PRO A 29 1.12 -7.32 15.85
C PRO A 29 0.28 -8.54 16.20
N GLU A 30 -0.95 -8.62 15.70
CA GLU A 30 -1.85 -9.70 16.06
C GLU A 30 -2.30 -10.55 14.88
N ARG A 31 -1.81 -10.26 13.67
CA ARG A 31 -2.24 -11.01 12.50
C ARG A 31 -1.32 -10.76 11.31
N ALA A 32 -1.53 -11.50 10.25
CA ALA A 32 -0.82 -11.31 8.99
C ALA A 32 -1.82 -11.19 7.88
N LEU A 33 -1.54 -10.30 6.94
CA LEU A 33 -2.39 -10.09 5.77
C LEU A 33 -1.65 -10.59 4.54
N ARG A 34 -2.26 -11.51 3.81
CA ARG A 34 -1.66 -12.06 2.60
C ARG A 34 -1.62 -10.97 1.51
N LEU A 35 -0.48 -10.87 0.85
CA LEU A 35 -0.27 -9.90 -0.21
C LEU A 35 0.00 -10.62 -1.52
N ASN A 36 -0.65 -10.18 -2.58
CA ASN A 36 -0.37 -10.68 -3.92
C ASN A 36 -0.78 -9.63 -4.94
N GLY A 37 -0.14 -9.68 -6.12
CA GLY A 37 -0.46 -8.74 -7.18
C GLY A 37 -0.36 -7.29 -6.73
N PRO A 38 -1.40 -6.49 -7.01
CA PRO A 38 -1.34 -5.05 -6.67
C PRO A 38 -1.11 -4.75 -5.20
N SER A 39 -1.67 -5.55 -4.29
CA SER A 39 -1.49 -5.27 -2.87
C SER A 39 -0.03 -5.37 -2.45
N LEU A 40 0.70 -6.33 -2.98
CA LEU A 40 2.13 -6.44 -2.70
C LEU A 40 2.89 -5.23 -3.23
N GLU A 41 2.56 -4.79 -4.45
CA GLU A 41 3.21 -3.62 -5.03
C GLU A 41 2.93 -2.36 -4.25
N ILE A 42 1.71 -2.21 -3.75
CA ILE A 42 1.35 -1.05 -2.94
C ILE A 42 2.13 -1.05 -1.62
N VAL A 43 2.09 -2.16 -0.91
CA VAL A 43 2.72 -2.25 0.42
C VAL A 43 4.23 -2.11 0.33
N SER A 44 4.85 -2.67 -0.73
CA SER A 44 6.30 -2.57 -0.88
C SER A 44 6.77 -1.14 -1.12
N ARG A 45 5.86 -0.25 -1.53
CA ARG A 45 6.17 1.17 -1.74
C ARG A 45 5.77 2.06 -0.56
N CYS A 46 5.23 1.46 0.50
CA CYS A 46 4.87 2.19 1.71
C CYS A 46 6.09 2.31 2.63
N ASP A 47 7.11 3.00 2.14
CA ASP A 47 8.42 3.10 2.79
C ASP A 47 8.69 4.48 3.40
N GLY A 48 7.71 5.35 3.38
CA GLY A 48 7.88 6.72 3.89
C GLY A 48 8.63 7.63 2.93
N LYS A 49 8.98 7.14 1.73
CA LYS A 49 9.72 7.90 0.73
C LYS A 49 8.91 8.18 -0.53
N HIS A 50 8.02 7.27 -0.89
CA HIS A 50 7.13 7.46 -2.03
C HIS A 50 5.89 8.22 -1.60
N THR A 51 5.49 9.21 -2.39
CA THR A 51 4.19 9.86 -2.16
C THR A 51 3.08 8.95 -2.70
N VAL A 52 1.86 9.19 -2.26
CA VAL A 52 0.71 8.47 -2.80
C VAL A 52 0.65 8.66 -4.31
N GLU A 53 0.90 9.89 -4.79
CA GLU A 53 0.91 10.18 -6.23
C GLU A 53 1.94 9.31 -6.97
N GLN A 54 3.13 9.15 -6.40
CA GLN A 54 4.16 8.31 -7.01
C GLN A 54 3.76 6.85 -7.05
N ILE A 55 3.14 6.37 -5.98
CA ILE A 55 2.65 4.98 -5.94
C ILE A 55 1.61 4.77 -7.04
N VAL A 56 0.67 5.70 -7.18
CA VAL A 56 -0.35 5.61 -8.21
C VAL A 56 0.28 5.60 -9.60
N ALA A 57 1.22 6.51 -9.85
CA ALA A 57 1.89 6.59 -11.15
C ALA A 57 2.66 5.31 -11.47
N ASP A 58 3.38 4.77 -10.48
CA ASP A 58 4.15 3.54 -10.68
C ASP A 58 3.23 2.37 -11.04
N LEU A 59 2.12 2.24 -10.32
CA LEU A 59 1.21 1.13 -10.57
C LEU A 59 0.43 1.30 -11.88
N GLN A 60 0.14 2.53 -12.26
CA GLN A 60 -0.49 2.76 -13.56
C GLN A 60 0.42 2.32 -14.70
N LYS A 61 1.72 2.48 -14.54
CA LYS A 61 2.69 1.99 -15.52
C LYS A 61 2.80 0.47 -15.48
N LEU A 62 2.86 -0.10 -14.29
CA LEU A 62 3.01 -1.53 -14.10
C LEU A 62 1.79 -2.29 -14.63
N TYR A 63 0.60 -1.73 -14.42
CA TYR A 63 -0.65 -2.33 -14.88
C TYR A 63 -1.24 -1.50 -16.01
N SER A 64 -0.43 -1.28 -17.05
CA SER A 64 -0.79 -0.36 -18.14
C SER A 64 -2.01 -0.81 -18.94
N LYS A 65 -2.39 -2.08 -18.84
CA LYS A 65 -3.58 -2.59 -19.52
C LYS A 65 -4.86 -2.35 -18.75
N ALA A 66 -4.73 -1.96 -17.47
CA ALA A 66 -5.89 -1.65 -16.65
C ALA A 66 -6.27 -0.18 -16.85
N GLU A 67 -7.53 0.12 -16.57
CA GLU A 67 -8.02 1.49 -16.69
C GLU A 67 -7.38 2.34 -15.58
N PRO A 68 -6.71 3.47 -15.92
CA PRO A 68 -5.94 4.24 -14.93
C PRO A 68 -6.75 4.72 -13.73
N HIS A 69 -7.98 5.16 -13.94
CA HIS A 69 -8.83 5.60 -12.83
C HIS A 69 -9.16 4.47 -11.88
N LYS A 70 -9.33 3.26 -12.42
CA LYS A 70 -9.61 2.10 -11.59
C LYS A 70 -8.39 1.74 -10.76
N VAL A 71 -7.19 1.80 -11.35
CA VAL A 71 -5.96 1.56 -10.62
C VAL A 71 -5.82 2.54 -9.47
N GLU A 72 -6.03 3.82 -9.74
CA GLU A 72 -5.95 4.85 -8.71
C GLU A 72 -6.97 4.60 -7.59
N SER A 73 -8.22 4.33 -7.98
CA SER A 73 -9.29 4.09 -7.02
C SER A 73 -8.99 2.89 -6.13
N ASP A 74 -8.49 1.81 -6.73
CA ASP A 74 -8.15 0.59 -5.99
C ASP A 74 -7.01 0.86 -4.99
N ILE A 75 -6.00 1.63 -5.41
CA ILE A 75 -4.88 1.97 -4.53
C ILE A 75 -5.37 2.80 -3.35
N LEU A 76 -6.15 3.84 -3.62
CA LEU A 76 -6.64 4.70 -2.55
C LEU A 76 -7.53 3.93 -1.57
N GLY A 77 -8.38 3.05 -2.08
CA GLY A 77 -9.21 2.21 -1.24
C GLY A 77 -8.40 1.27 -0.36
N TYR A 78 -7.34 0.70 -0.92
CA TYR A 78 -6.47 -0.20 -0.17
C TYR A 78 -5.69 0.55 0.91
N LEU A 79 -5.16 1.73 0.57
CA LEU A 79 -4.45 2.56 1.55
C LEU A 79 -5.37 2.99 2.69
N GLU A 80 -6.62 3.33 2.38
CA GLU A 80 -7.58 3.67 3.41
C GLU A 80 -7.87 2.47 4.32
N LEU A 81 -7.98 1.28 3.74
CA LEU A 81 -8.18 0.07 4.53
C LEU A 81 -7.02 -0.15 5.49
N LEU A 82 -5.78 -0.03 4.99
CA LEU A 82 -4.61 -0.21 5.84
C LEU A 82 -4.52 0.85 6.92
N GLN A 83 -4.90 2.08 6.61
CA GLN A 83 -4.92 3.15 7.60
C GLN A 83 -5.96 2.85 8.69
N LYS A 84 -7.13 2.39 8.29
CA LYS A 84 -8.19 2.03 9.22
C LYS A 84 -7.75 0.88 10.14
N GLU A 85 -6.97 -0.05 9.62
CA GLU A 85 -6.42 -1.17 10.38
C GLU A 85 -5.19 -0.77 11.18
N ARG A 86 -4.80 0.50 11.11
CA ARG A 86 -3.63 1.05 11.81
C ARG A 86 -2.32 0.42 11.37
N ALA A 87 -2.28 -0.03 10.13
CA ALA A 87 -1.07 -0.59 9.53
C ALA A 87 -0.23 0.44 8.81
N LEU A 88 -0.78 1.63 8.54
CA LEU A 88 -0.08 2.70 7.84
C LEU A 88 -0.14 4.01 8.61
N ASP A 89 0.97 4.75 8.57
CA ASP A 89 1.03 6.14 8.95
C ASP A 89 1.32 6.97 7.71
N PHE A 90 0.83 8.19 7.69
CA PHE A 90 1.08 9.10 6.57
C PHE A 90 1.88 10.30 7.08
N SER A 91 2.98 10.62 6.38
CA SER A 91 3.75 11.82 6.65
C SER A 91 3.67 12.76 5.45
N SER A 92 3.79 14.03 5.71
CA SER A 92 3.72 15.03 4.64
C SER A 92 5.09 15.63 4.34
#